data_59001c6270ab16d81438dcac872d74e4
#
_entry.id   59001c6270ab16d81438dcac872d74e4
#
_cell.length_a   1.000
_cell.length_b   1.000
_cell.length_c   1.000
_cell.angle_alpha   90.00
_cell.angle_beta   90.00
_cell.angle_gamma   90.00
#
_symmetry.space_group_name_H-M   'P 1'
#
loop_
_entity.id
_entity.type
_entity.pdbx_description
1 polymer ?
#
loop_
_entity_poly.entity_id
_entity_poly.type
_entity_poly.pdbx_seq_one_letter_code
_entity_poly.pdbx_strand_id
1 'polypeptide(L)'
;MSIISTILQVILLIFVVLMIFNIIIFVHELGHFLAGKWRGLQIDRFQIWFGRPIWKKEINGVQYGLGWIPAGGFVALPQMAPMEAIEGGNGDQKPLPPITPMDKIIVAIAGPLFSMLLALLSAVVVYFVGKPADFIANTEVGYVESGGPAAMAGILVGDKILAVNGEPVNGFAGSLNSVTERTILSRGDKISYTVQRPGVAEPLTLTSGFETEESRWFQRRGLRQVGIGTSNSNVIAAVTVNSPAADAGLVKGDRLLEIDGKKLYSLLQFSQYLREQKWQTVQLSVQNAGGETRSVTLTPEVPTQPADSKPMVGIAWDNSGTVDVRIVHPGPIRQVTDSLHMMWVTITSVISPDSNIGVDHLSGPVGIAKIQYQLLQTDDGWRRILAFMVLFNVNLAVLNMMPFPVLDGGHITLAVLEKIFGRPVRAKPLEILQTVCALALISLMLFVTSKDIGDSFGRGSGKNQEVIFPAN
;
A
#
# COMPACT_ATOMS: atom_id res chain seq x y z
N MET A 1 -27.63 8.55 -6.32
CA MET A 1 -27.94 7.52 -5.30
C MET A 1 -28.55 8.18 -4.07
N SER A 2 -29.53 7.56 -3.40
CA SER A 2 -30.11 8.12 -2.16
C SER A 2 -29.06 8.05 -1.01
N ILE A 3 -29.12 8.99 -0.07
CA ILE A 3 -28.24 8.99 1.12
C ILE A 3 -28.28 7.63 1.84
N ILE A 4 -29.44 7.00 1.89
CA ILE A 4 -29.66 5.69 2.51
C ILE A 4 -28.84 4.59 1.77
N SER A 5 -28.82 4.58 0.45
CA SER A 5 -28.04 3.58 -0.32
C SER A 5 -26.54 3.76 -0.10
N THR A 6 -26.06 4.98 0.01
CA THR A 6 -24.64 5.26 0.30
C THR A 6 -24.26 4.79 1.71
N ILE A 7 -25.09 5.05 2.72
CA ILE A 7 -24.86 4.59 4.10
C ILE A 7 -24.83 3.06 4.16
N LEU A 8 -25.80 2.38 3.52
CA LEU A 8 -25.84 0.92 3.45
C LEU A 8 -24.60 0.33 2.79
N GLN A 9 -24.14 0.93 1.70
CA GLN A 9 -22.91 0.51 1.01
C GLN A 9 -21.68 0.64 1.90
N VAL A 10 -21.53 1.76 2.62
CA VAL A 10 -20.41 1.96 3.55
C VAL A 10 -20.43 0.93 4.67
N ILE A 11 -21.60 0.68 5.28
CA ILE A 11 -21.76 -0.34 6.33
C ILE A 11 -21.39 -1.73 5.80
N LEU A 12 -21.86 -2.09 4.61
CA LEU A 12 -21.52 -3.37 3.99
C LEU A 12 -20.03 -3.53 3.74
N LEU A 13 -19.35 -2.49 3.22
CA LEU A 13 -17.91 -2.52 2.98
C LEU A 13 -17.10 -2.66 4.28
N ILE A 14 -17.50 -1.94 5.34
CA ILE A 14 -16.88 -2.08 6.66
C ILE A 14 -17.08 -3.50 7.20
N PHE A 15 -18.27 -4.06 7.06
CA PHE A 15 -18.54 -5.44 7.46
C PHE A 15 -17.66 -6.44 6.71
N VAL A 16 -17.51 -6.29 5.39
CA VAL A 16 -16.64 -7.15 4.57
C VAL A 16 -15.17 -7.04 5.02
N VAL A 17 -14.66 -5.82 5.28
CA VAL A 17 -13.30 -5.62 5.81
C VAL A 17 -13.11 -6.35 7.14
N LEU A 18 -14.05 -6.20 8.08
CA LEU A 18 -14.01 -6.92 9.36
C LEU A 18 -14.04 -8.43 9.17
N MET A 19 -14.87 -8.94 8.25
CA MET A 19 -14.94 -10.38 7.96
C MET A 19 -13.61 -10.92 7.42
N ILE A 20 -12.94 -10.18 6.53
CA ILE A 20 -11.63 -10.58 5.98
C ILE A 20 -10.59 -10.69 7.11
N PHE A 21 -10.49 -9.69 7.99
CA PHE A 21 -9.61 -9.74 9.16
C PHE A 21 -9.91 -10.95 10.04
N ASN A 22 -11.18 -11.21 10.30
CA ASN A 22 -11.59 -12.33 11.14
C ASN A 22 -11.25 -13.68 10.54
N ILE A 23 -11.38 -13.86 9.23
CA ILE A 23 -10.97 -15.11 8.55
C ILE A 23 -9.46 -15.34 8.70
N ILE A 24 -8.66 -14.31 8.50
CA ILE A 24 -7.19 -14.38 8.61
C ILE A 24 -6.78 -14.80 10.02
N ILE A 25 -7.31 -14.11 11.04
CA ILE A 25 -7.00 -14.41 12.44
C ILE A 25 -7.52 -15.79 12.83
N PHE A 26 -8.75 -16.12 12.45
CA PHE A 26 -9.34 -17.44 12.74
C PHE A 26 -8.48 -18.57 12.19
N VAL A 27 -8.00 -18.48 10.95
CA VAL A 27 -7.16 -19.52 10.34
C VAL A 27 -5.81 -19.63 11.06
N HIS A 28 -5.21 -18.52 11.45
CA HIS A 28 -3.99 -18.50 12.24
C HIS A 28 -4.17 -19.22 13.59
N GLU A 29 -5.17 -18.82 14.38
CA GLU A 29 -5.49 -19.43 15.68
C GLU A 29 -5.90 -20.90 15.56
N LEU A 30 -6.58 -21.26 14.45
CA LEU A 30 -6.94 -22.66 14.15
C LEU A 30 -5.67 -23.51 14.01
N GLY A 31 -4.58 -22.97 13.46
CA GLY A 31 -3.29 -23.67 13.40
C GLY A 31 -2.78 -24.06 14.78
N HIS A 32 -2.73 -23.11 15.71
CA HIS A 32 -2.31 -23.36 17.11
C HIS A 32 -3.24 -24.38 17.80
N PHE A 33 -4.55 -24.22 17.61
CA PHE A 33 -5.56 -25.10 18.17
C PHE A 33 -5.38 -26.55 17.72
N LEU A 34 -5.27 -26.78 16.41
CA LEU A 34 -5.14 -28.12 15.85
C LEU A 34 -3.81 -28.77 16.25
N ALA A 35 -2.72 -28.02 16.26
CA ALA A 35 -1.42 -28.52 16.68
C ALA A 35 -1.39 -28.80 18.20
N GLY A 36 -1.96 -27.93 19.03
CA GLY A 36 -2.10 -28.18 20.46
C GLY A 36 -2.90 -29.45 20.76
N LYS A 37 -4.03 -29.60 20.08
CA LYS A 37 -4.85 -30.80 20.20
C LYS A 37 -4.12 -32.06 19.73
N TRP A 38 -3.40 -31.98 18.60
CA TRP A 38 -2.61 -33.09 18.06
C TRP A 38 -1.48 -33.51 19.01
N ARG A 39 -0.83 -32.56 19.68
CA ARG A 39 0.25 -32.81 20.64
C ARG A 39 -0.25 -33.13 22.06
N GLY A 40 -1.58 -33.15 22.27
CA GLY A 40 -2.18 -33.49 23.57
C GLY A 40 -2.03 -32.37 24.63
N LEU A 41 -1.82 -31.13 24.21
CA LEU A 41 -1.84 -30.00 25.14
C LEU A 41 -3.26 -29.75 25.65
N GLN A 42 -3.35 -29.23 26.87
CA GLN A 42 -4.61 -28.74 27.39
C GLN A 42 -4.97 -27.44 26.66
N ILE A 43 -6.20 -27.36 26.16
CA ILE A 43 -6.75 -26.18 25.54
C ILE A 43 -7.94 -25.75 26.37
N ASP A 44 -7.82 -24.61 27.04
CA ASP A 44 -8.90 -24.13 27.89
C ASP A 44 -9.93 -23.34 27.10
N ARG A 45 -9.48 -22.52 26.13
CA ARG A 45 -10.35 -21.63 25.41
C ARG A 45 -9.88 -21.45 23.95
N PHE A 46 -10.84 -21.41 23.04
CA PHE A 46 -10.67 -20.95 21.67
C PHE A 46 -11.67 -19.79 21.46
N GLN A 47 -11.15 -18.58 21.40
CA GLN A 47 -12.01 -17.40 21.31
C GLN A 47 -11.64 -16.54 20.10
N ILE A 48 -12.65 -16.21 19.30
CA ILE A 48 -12.55 -15.18 18.27
C ILE A 48 -13.00 -13.88 18.92
N TRP A 49 -12.32 -12.77 18.61
CA TRP A 49 -12.48 -11.46 19.21
C TRP A 49 -12.05 -11.40 20.69
N PHE A 50 -11.55 -10.25 21.06
CA PHE A 50 -11.12 -10.01 22.44
C PHE A 50 -12.27 -9.61 23.36
N GLY A 51 -12.00 -9.64 24.65
CA GLY A 51 -12.90 -9.20 25.70
C GLY A 51 -13.84 -10.29 26.20
N ARG A 52 -14.86 -9.88 26.97
CA ARG A 52 -15.83 -10.83 27.54
C ARG A 52 -16.65 -11.48 26.43
N PRO A 53 -16.84 -12.82 26.47
CA PRO A 53 -17.60 -13.51 25.45
C PRO A 53 -19.08 -13.07 25.46
N ILE A 54 -19.57 -12.63 24.28
CA ILE A 54 -21.00 -12.41 24.03
C ILE A 54 -21.72 -13.72 23.73
N TRP A 55 -20.98 -14.72 23.28
CA TRP A 55 -21.41 -16.08 23.11
C TRP A 55 -20.31 -17.02 23.57
N LYS A 56 -20.68 -18.08 24.27
CA LYS A 56 -19.74 -19.15 24.68
C LYS A 56 -20.46 -20.50 24.72
N LYS A 57 -19.71 -21.55 24.36
CA LYS A 57 -20.16 -22.94 24.46
C LYS A 57 -18.96 -23.81 24.83
N GLU A 58 -19.13 -24.68 25.78
CA GLU A 58 -18.11 -25.66 26.14
C GLU A 58 -18.36 -26.98 25.41
N ILE A 59 -17.32 -27.51 24.76
CA ILE A 59 -17.36 -28.80 24.05
C ILE A 59 -16.06 -29.54 24.36
N ASN A 60 -16.20 -30.74 24.91
CA ASN A 60 -15.07 -31.60 25.28
C ASN A 60 -13.98 -30.89 26.15
N GLY A 61 -14.42 -30.07 27.10
CA GLY A 61 -13.53 -29.36 28.01
C GLY A 61 -12.89 -28.09 27.43
N VAL A 62 -13.18 -27.75 26.17
CA VAL A 62 -12.72 -26.49 25.54
C VAL A 62 -13.87 -25.49 25.50
N GLN A 63 -13.66 -24.28 26.01
CA GLN A 63 -14.59 -23.18 25.87
C GLN A 63 -14.41 -22.49 24.52
N TYR A 64 -15.38 -22.63 23.61
CA TYR A 64 -15.46 -21.84 22.39
C TYR A 64 -16.20 -20.55 22.66
N GLY A 65 -15.72 -19.42 22.16
CA GLY A 65 -16.33 -18.13 22.44
C GLY A 65 -16.19 -17.11 21.34
N LEU A 66 -17.11 -16.12 21.35
CA LEU A 66 -17.03 -14.92 20.55
C LEU A 66 -17.01 -13.71 21.50
N GLY A 67 -15.94 -12.93 21.48
CA GLY A 67 -15.77 -11.74 22.31
C GLY A 67 -16.61 -10.56 21.81
N TRP A 68 -16.59 -9.45 22.51
CA TRP A 68 -17.36 -8.24 22.13
C TRP A 68 -16.54 -7.22 21.35
N ILE A 69 -15.20 -7.32 21.35
CA ILE A 69 -14.30 -6.45 20.58
C ILE A 69 -13.99 -7.14 19.25
N PRO A 70 -14.47 -6.67 18.10
CA PRO A 70 -14.35 -7.37 16.81
C PRO A 70 -12.94 -7.28 16.22
N ALA A 71 -11.93 -7.63 17.02
CA ALA A 71 -10.53 -7.64 16.66
C ALA A 71 -9.82 -8.78 17.37
N GLY A 72 -8.90 -9.45 16.67
CA GLY A 72 -8.07 -10.49 17.25
C GLY A 72 -8.80 -11.82 17.50
N GLY A 73 -8.11 -12.69 18.18
CA GLY A 73 -8.54 -14.01 18.65
C GLY A 73 -7.41 -14.60 19.46
N PHE A 74 -7.65 -15.71 20.15
CA PHE A 74 -6.61 -16.44 20.87
C PHE A 74 -7.02 -17.87 21.18
N VAL A 75 -6.02 -18.71 21.31
CA VAL A 75 -6.12 -20.06 21.87
C VAL A 75 -5.41 -20.08 23.20
N ALA A 76 -6.15 -20.29 24.30
CA ALA A 76 -5.55 -20.41 25.62
C ALA A 76 -4.93 -21.80 25.79
N LEU A 77 -3.61 -21.85 25.82
CA LEU A 77 -2.76 -23.04 25.97
C LEU A 77 -1.93 -22.92 27.26
N PRO A 78 -2.45 -23.32 28.43
CA PRO A 78 -1.80 -23.07 29.73
C PRO A 78 -0.36 -23.56 29.83
N GLN A 79 -0.02 -24.64 29.12
CA GLN A 79 1.35 -25.20 29.11
C GLN A 79 2.33 -24.38 28.23
N MET A 80 1.82 -23.50 27.39
CA MET A 80 2.64 -22.56 26.59
C MET A 80 2.95 -21.26 27.35
N ALA A 81 2.30 -21.04 28.53
CA ALA A 81 2.46 -19.83 29.31
C ALA A 81 3.92 -19.54 29.72
N PRO A 82 4.33 -18.29 29.74
CA PRO A 82 3.84 -17.22 30.63
C PRO A 82 2.94 -16.18 29.98
N MET A 83 2.48 -16.37 28.76
CA MET A 83 1.53 -15.41 28.14
C MET A 83 0.13 -15.39 28.76
N GLU A 84 -0.23 -16.40 29.56
CA GLU A 84 -1.53 -16.49 30.25
C GLU A 84 -1.88 -15.27 31.10
N ALA A 85 -0.88 -14.61 31.69
CA ALA A 85 -1.09 -13.39 32.48
C ALA A 85 -1.58 -12.21 31.64
N ILE A 86 -1.23 -12.16 30.35
CA ILE A 86 -1.63 -11.11 29.41
C ILE A 86 -3.00 -11.44 28.79
N GLU A 87 -3.28 -12.71 28.56
CA GLU A 87 -4.52 -13.23 27.96
C GLU A 87 -5.65 -13.43 29.00
N GLY A 88 -5.41 -13.21 30.29
CA GLY A 88 -6.41 -13.25 31.34
C GLY A 88 -6.68 -14.65 31.93
N GLY A 89 -5.66 -15.48 32.03
CA GLY A 89 -5.71 -16.76 32.75
C GLY A 89 -5.87 -16.59 34.27
N ASN A 90 -6.66 -17.45 34.90
CA ASN A 90 -6.83 -17.47 36.35
C ASN A 90 -5.67 -18.22 37.01
N GLY A 91 -4.92 -17.55 37.91
CA GLY A 91 -3.74 -18.06 38.59
C GLY A 91 -3.89 -19.25 39.55
N ASP A 92 -5.03 -19.93 39.57
CA ASP A 92 -5.33 -21.08 40.47
C ASP A 92 -5.38 -22.42 39.72
N GLN A 93 -4.38 -22.72 38.86
CA GLN A 93 -4.43 -23.95 38.09
C GLN A 93 -3.68 -25.12 38.77
N LYS A 94 -4.26 -26.33 38.62
CA LYS A 94 -3.61 -27.58 38.98
C LYS A 94 -2.33 -27.78 38.17
N PRO A 95 -1.28 -28.43 38.76
CA PRO A 95 -0.05 -28.70 38.01
C PRO A 95 -0.36 -29.49 36.73
N LEU A 96 -0.05 -28.90 35.60
CA LEU A 96 -0.28 -29.48 34.28
C LEU A 96 0.83 -30.46 33.91
N PRO A 97 0.58 -31.51 33.12
CA PRO A 97 1.61 -32.36 32.59
C PRO A 97 2.70 -31.58 31.87
N PRO A 98 3.99 -31.84 32.10
CA PRO A 98 5.06 -31.17 31.42
C PRO A 98 5.03 -31.48 29.91
N ILE A 99 5.23 -30.48 29.07
CA ILE A 99 5.36 -30.60 27.61
C ILE A 99 6.83 -30.49 27.22
N THR A 100 7.19 -31.16 26.13
CA THR A 100 8.56 -31.10 25.60
C THR A 100 8.79 -29.75 24.84
N PRO A 101 10.06 -29.27 24.80
CA PRO A 101 10.38 -28.10 23.98
C PRO A 101 9.97 -28.27 22.49
N MET A 102 9.96 -29.51 21.99
CA MET A 102 9.52 -29.79 20.62
C MET A 102 8.01 -29.56 20.46
N ASP A 103 7.20 -29.89 21.46
CA ASP A 103 5.75 -29.64 21.43
C ASP A 103 5.47 -28.13 21.36
N LYS A 104 6.20 -27.33 22.13
CA LYS A 104 6.13 -25.85 22.09
C LYS A 104 6.46 -25.32 20.70
N ILE A 105 7.53 -25.83 20.08
CA ILE A 105 7.95 -25.42 18.73
C ILE A 105 6.87 -25.77 17.69
N ILE A 106 6.34 -26.99 17.72
CA ILE A 106 5.32 -27.44 16.75
C ILE A 106 4.07 -26.58 16.85
N VAL A 107 3.60 -26.32 18.06
CA VAL A 107 2.41 -25.52 18.30
C VAL A 107 2.65 -24.06 17.88
N ALA A 108 3.80 -23.48 18.22
CA ALA A 108 4.12 -22.11 17.86
C ALA A 108 4.27 -21.90 16.34
N ILE A 109 4.84 -22.87 15.59
CA ILE A 109 4.95 -22.78 14.13
C ILE A 109 3.58 -22.93 13.46
N ALA A 110 2.63 -23.62 14.07
CA ALA A 110 1.38 -23.99 13.42
C ALA A 110 0.52 -22.79 13.02
N GLY A 111 0.46 -21.71 13.81
CA GLY A 111 -0.25 -20.49 13.45
C GLY A 111 0.33 -19.84 12.18
N PRO A 112 1.62 -19.47 12.17
CA PRO A 112 2.30 -18.97 10.96
C PRO A 112 2.18 -19.91 9.76
N LEU A 113 2.28 -21.22 9.96
CA LEU A 113 2.11 -22.21 8.89
C LEU A 113 0.70 -22.15 8.28
N PHE A 114 -0.34 -22.04 9.10
CA PHE A 114 -1.72 -21.94 8.62
C PHE A 114 -1.97 -20.61 7.91
N SER A 115 -1.37 -19.51 8.36
CA SER A 115 -1.37 -18.25 7.61
C SER A 115 -0.70 -18.39 6.24
N MET A 116 0.45 -19.09 6.17
CA MET A 116 1.13 -19.34 4.89
C MET A 116 0.31 -20.25 3.98
N LEU A 117 -0.39 -21.26 4.51
CA LEU A 117 -1.31 -22.09 3.76
C LEU A 117 -2.49 -21.29 3.21
N LEU A 118 -3.05 -20.37 4.00
CA LEU A 118 -4.10 -19.46 3.54
C LEU A 118 -3.59 -18.52 2.44
N ALA A 119 -2.37 -18.00 2.57
CA ALA A 119 -1.72 -17.22 1.53
C ALA A 119 -1.59 -18.02 0.23
N LEU A 120 -1.11 -19.26 0.30
CA LEU A 120 -0.96 -20.14 -0.85
C LEU A 120 -2.31 -20.48 -1.48
N LEU A 121 -3.33 -20.79 -0.67
CA LEU A 121 -4.68 -21.05 -1.15
C LEU A 121 -5.25 -19.81 -1.88
N SER A 122 -5.12 -18.63 -1.28
CA SER A 122 -5.51 -17.37 -1.91
C SER A 122 -4.75 -17.13 -3.22
N ALA A 123 -3.44 -17.42 -3.25
CA ALA A 123 -2.61 -17.29 -4.44
C ALA A 123 -3.03 -18.25 -5.57
N VAL A 124 -3.46 -19.48 -5.22
CA VAL A 124 -4.06 -20.45 -6.18
C VAL A 124 -5.36 -19.89 -6.75
N VAL A 125 -6.23 -19.32 -5.91
CA VAL A 125 -7.47 -18.68 -6.39
C VAL A 125 -7.14 -17.52 -7.33
N VAL A 126 -6.20 -16.64 -6.96
CA VAL A 126 -5.74 -15.52 -7.81
C VAL A 126 -5.17 -16.03 -9.14
N TYR A 127 -4.45 -17.14 -9.16
CA TYR A 127 -3.95 -17.73 -10.40
C TYR A 127 -5.09 -18.09 -11.38
N PHE A 128 -6.22 -18.60 -10.89
CA PHE A 128 -7.36 -18.96 -11.74
C PHE A 128 -8.21 -17.75 -12.14
N VAL A 129 -8.53 -16.86 -11.19
CA VAL A 129 -9.43 -15.73 -11.45
C VAL A 129 -8.71 -14.50 -12.01
N GLY A 130 -7.39 -14.41 -11.83
CA GLY A 130 -6.59 -13.25 -12.15
C GLY A 130 -6.70 -12.13 -11.11
N LYS A 131 -5.75 -11.18 -11.18
CA LYS A 131 -5.78 -9.92 -10.43
C LYS A 131 -5.49 -8.75 -11.35
N PRO A 132 -6.09 -7.58 -11.12
CA PRO A 132 -5.68 -6.37 -11.81
C PRO A 132 -4.23 -6.02 -11.47
N ALA A 133 -3.45 -5.68 -12.47
CA ALA A 133 -2.13 -5.09 -12.33
C ALA A 133 -2.18 -3.69 -12.95
N ASP A 134 -1.99 -2.69 -12.10
CA ASP A 134 -1.91 -1.30 -12.52
C ASP A 134 -0.43 -1.02 -12.81
N PHE A 135 -0.07 -0.97 -14.08
CA PHE A 135 1.31 -0.85 -14.52
C PHE A 135 1.46 0.25 -15.56
N ILE A 136 2.43 1.13 -15.38
CA ILE A 136 2.80 2.15 -16.37
C ILE A 136 4.07 1.67 -17.06
N ALA A 137 3.92 1.06 -18.23
CA ALA A 137 5.01 0.44 -18.97
C ALA A 137 5.97 1.47 -19.60
N ASN A 138 5.46 2.63 -19.99
CA ASN A 138 6.24 3.66 -20.66
C ASN A 138 7.20 4.35 -19.69
N THR A 139 8.52 4.30 -19.96
CA THR A 139 9.55 4.96 -19.15
C THR A 139 9.99 6.31 -19.73
N GLU A 140 9.28 6.83 -20.74
CA GLU A 140 9.54 8.15 -21.29
C GLU A 140 9.08 9.25 -20.33
N VAL A 141 9.97 10.20 -20.08
CA VAL A 141 9.71 11.36 -19.22
C VAL A 141 8.77 12.33 -19.94
N GLY A 142 7.55 12.46 -19.44
CA GLY A 142 6.54 13.37 -19.97
C GLY A 142 6.45 14.70 -19.22
N TYR A 143 7.07 14.78 -18.06
CA TYR A 143 7.07 15.96 -17.22
C TYR A 143 8.36 16.04 -16.42
N VAL A 144 8.91 17.26 -16.33
CA VAL A 144 10.03 17.60 -15.45
C VAL A 144 9.67 18.89 -14.74
N GLU A 145 9.66 18.87 -13.42
CA GLU A 145 9.33 20.03 -12.59
C GLU A 145 10.41 21.13 -12.73
N SER A 146 9.96 22.34 -13.07
CA SER A 146 10.86 23.49 -13.26
C SER A 146 11.58 23.83 -11.95
N GLY A 147 12.92 23.83 -11.99
CA GLY A 147 13.76 24.07 -10.82
C GLY A 147 13.84 22.90 -9.85
N GLY A 148 13.13 21.79 -10.11
CA GLY A 148 13.20 20.59 -9.28
C GLY A 148 14.52 19.79 -9.48
N PRO A 149 14.77 18.78 -8.63
CA PRO A 149 16.02 18.01 -8.63
C PRO A 149 16.37 17.39 -10.00
N ALA A 150 15.39 16.86 -10.71
CA ALA A 150 15.59 16.27 -12.04
C ALA A 150 15.98 17.31 -13.09
N ALA A 151 15.34 18.49 -13.06
CA ALA A 151 15.69 19.60 -13.96
C ALA A 151 17.14 20.07 -13.71
N MET A 152 17.53 20.22 -12.46
CA MET A 152 18.91 20.60 -12.09
C MET A 152 19.94 19.53 -12.48
N ALA A 153 19.54 18.25 -12.49
CA ALA A 153 20.37 17.15 -12.97
C ALA A 153 20.47 17.07 -14.50
N GLY A 154 19.68 17.87 -15.23
CA GLY A 154 19.64 17.88 -16.68
C GLY A 154 18.80 16.80 -17.32
N ILE A 155 17.86 16.18 -16.59
CA ILE A 155 16.82 15.30 -17.15
C ILE A 155 15.85 16.18 -17.93
N LEU A 156 15.49 15.77 -19.13
CA LEU A 156 14.62 16.51 -20.04
C LEU A 156 13.35 15.71 -20.36
N VAL A 157 12.29 16.43 -20.69
CA VAL A 157 11.08 15.82 -21.26
C VAL A 157 11.44 15.14 -22.57
N GLY A 158 10.96 13.91 -22.79
CA GLY A 158 11.31 13.06 -23.91
C GLY A 158 12.49 12.11 -23.66
N ASP A 159 13.24 12.25 -22.56
CA ASP A 159 14.25 11.25 -22.16
C ASP A 159 13.55 9.93 -21.80
N LYS A 160 14.11 8.79 -22.23
CA LYS A 160 13.64 7.47 -21.83
C LYS A 160 14.54 6.92 -20.74
N ILE A 161 13.98 6.69 -19.55
CA ILE A 161 14.74 6.13 -18.41
C ILE A 161 14.97 4.64 -18.65
N LEU A 162 16.23 4.21 -18.62
CA LEU A 162 16.67 2.83 -18.79
C LEU A 162 17.01 2.14 -17.48
N ALA A 163 17.62 2.89 -16.54
CA ALA A 163 18.03 2.36 -15.23
C ALA A 163 17.98 3.45 -14.15
N VAL A 164 17.79 3.03 -12.90
CA VAL A 164 17.91 3.85 -11.68
C VAL A 164 18.94 3.19 -10.77
N ASN A 165 19.96 3.94 -10.36
CA ASN A 165 21.11 3.45 -9.58
C ASN A 165 21.78 2.21 -10.19
N GLY A 166 21.92 2.20 -11.53
CA GLY A 166 22.52 1.10 -12.30
C GLY A 166 21.61 -0.11 -12.52
N GLU A 167 20.45 -0.15 -11.90
CA GLU A 167 19.50 -1.26 -12.02
C GLU A 167 18.44 -0.97 -13.10
N PRO A 168 18.27 -1.85 -14.09
CA PRO A 168 17.31 -1.67 -15.16
C PRO A 168 15.89 -1.50 -14.65
N VAL A 169 15.11 -0.63 -15.31
CA VAL A 169 13.68 -0.43 -15.01
C VAL A 169 12.81 -1.06 -16.09
N ASN A 170 11.65 -1.58 -15.70
CA ASN A 170 10.70 -2.24 -16.58
C ASN A 170 9.43 -1.41 -16.86
N GLY A 171 9.30 -0.24 -16.25
CA GLY A 171 8.17 0.67 -16.37
C GLY A 171 8.38 1.91 -15.53
N PHE A 172 7.40 2.84 -15.58
CA PHE A 172 7.46 4.05 -14.79
C PHE A 172 6.96 3.84 -13.37
N ALA A 173 5.88 3.09 -13.20
CA ALA A 173 5.29 2.76 -11.89
C ALA A 173 4.56 1.41 -11.90
N GLY A 174 4.30 0.85 -10.72
CA GLY A 174 3.49 -0.37 -10.53
C GLY A 174 4.28 -1.65 -10.29
N SER A 175 5.61 -1.57 -10.14
CA SER A 175 6.45 -2.71 -9.73
C SER A 175 7.67 -2.23 -8.95
N LEU A 176 8.28 -3.10 -8.14
CA LEU A 176 9.54 -2.79 -7.42
C LEU A 176 10.69 -2.39 -8.36
N ASN A 177 10.61 -2.78 -9.64
CA ASN A 177 11.61 -2.47 -10.66
C ASN A 177 11.20 -1.32 -11.57
N SER A 178 10.29 -0.47 -11.16
CA SER A 178 9.89 0.71 -11.93
C SER A 178 10.59 1.97 -11.42
N VAL A 179 10.54 3.02 -12.23
CA VAL A 179 11.25 4.29 -11.97
C VAL A 179 10.82 4.88 -10.62
N THR A 180 9.52 4.97 -10.37
CA THR A 180 8.97 5.58 -9.15
C THR A 180 9.40 4.81 -7.91
N GLU A 181 9.21 3.48 -7.90
CA GLU A 181 9.52 2.65 -6.74
C GLU A 181 11.03 2.59 -6.46
N ARG A 182 11.86 2.51 -7.51
CA ARG A 182 13.31 2.58 -7.33
C ARG A 182 13.80 3.94 -6.85
N THR A 183 13.15 5.02 -7.26
CA THR A 183 13.42 6.37 -6.74
C THR A 183 13.10 6.45 -5.25
N ILE A 184 11.89 5.99 -4.84
CA ILE A 184 11.45 5.99 -3.44
C ILE A 184 12.34 5.11 -2.56
N LEU A 185 12.74 3.94 -3.06
CA LEU A 185 13.56 2.95 -2.35
C LEU A 185 15.07 3.24 -2.42
N SER A 186 15.48 4.29 -3.14
CA SER A 186 16.90 4.65 -3.25
C SER A 186 17.50 5.01 -1.89
N ARG A 187 18.83 4.88 -1.76
CA ARG A 187 19.59 5.18 -0.55
C ARG A 187 20.63 6.25 -0.82
N GLY A 188 21.06 6.93 0.24
CA GLY A 188 22.04 8.01 0.17
C GLY A 188 21.44 9.32 -0.36
N ASP A 189 22.28 10.32 -0.65
CA ASP A 189 21.83 11.69 -0.96
C ASP A 189 21.63 11.96 -2.44
N LYS A 190 21.99 11.01 -3.30
CA LYS A 190 21.91 11.17 -4.75
C LYS A 190 21.33 9.92 -5.40
N ILE A 191 20.66 10.13 -6.53
CA ILE A 191 20.04 9.09 -7.34
C ILE A 191 20.59 9.19 -8.76
N SER A 192 21.11 8.10 -9.29
CA SER A 192 21.64 8.03 -10.65
C SER A 192 20.56 7.53 -11.61
N TYR A 193 20.35 8.25 -12.71
CA TYR A 193 19.43 7.87 -13.79
C TYR A 193 20.23 7.64 -15.06
N THR A 194 20.11 6.47 -15.67
CA THR A 194 20.59 6.22 -17.03
C THR A 194 19.45 6.49 -17.99
N VAL A 195 19.62 7.44 -18.89
CA VAL A 195 18.57 7.88 -19.82
C VAL A 195 19.04 7.77 -21.26
N GLN A 196 18.14 7.40 -22.15
CA GLN A 196 18.33 7.52 -23.60
C GLN A 196 17.61 8.77 -24.09
N ARG A 197 18.39 9.73 -24.57
CA ARG A 197 17.88 11.00 -25.11
C ARG A 197 17.68 10.92 -26.60
N PRO A 198 16.53 11.39 -27.16
CA PRO A 198 16.35 11.50 -28.59
C PRO A 198 17.48 12.31 -29.26
N GLY A 199 18.04 11.77 -30.33
CA GLY A 199 19.15 12.42 -31.07
C GLY A 199 20.54 12.22 -30.46
N VAL A 200 20.68 11.55 -29.30
CA VAL A 200 21.97 11.19 -28.69
C VAL A 200 22.18 9.69 -28.83
N ALA A 201 23.30 9.27 -29.43
CA ALA A 201 23.55 7.87 -29.74
C ALA A 201 23.78 7.01 -28.48
N GLU A 202 24.49 7.52 -27.49
CA GLU A 202 24.82 6.78 -26.28
C GLU A 202 23.94 7.20 -25.10
N PRO A 203 23.58 6.26 -24.20
CA PRO A 203 22.87 6.58 -22.97
C PRO A 203 23.67 7.54 -22.08
N LEU A 204 22.97 8.49 -21.46
CA LEU A 204 23.53 9.44 -20.54
C LEU A 204 23.26 9.00 -19.08
N THR A 205 24.27 9.12 -18.22
CA THR A 205 24.09 8.93 -16.79
C THR A 205 24.04 10.29 -16.10
N LEU A 206 22.87 10.61 -15.52
CA LEU A 206 22.59 11.86 -14.84
C LEU A 206 22.38 11.59 -13.35
N THR A 207 22.97 12.44 -12.49
CA THR A 207 22.88 12.28 -11.05
C THR A 207 22.01 13.41 -10.48
N SER A 208 20.90 13.05 -9.87
CA SER A 208 19.91 13.94 -9.27
C SER A 208 19.97 13.90 -7.76
N GLY A 209 19.72 15.04 -7.11
CA GLY A 209 19.23 15.06 -5.74
C GLY A 209 17.78 14.58 -5.67
N PHE A 210 17.14 14.75 -4.53
CA PHE A 210 15.70 14.49 -4.35
C PHE A 210 15.12 15.49 -3.38
N GLU A 211 13.82 15.64 -3.41
CA GLU A 211 13.02 16.38 -2.44
C GLU A 211 12.07 15.44 -1.72
N THR A 212 11.61 15.87 -0.55
CA THR A 212 10.55 15.20 0.20
C THR A 212 9.48 16.23 0.50
N GLU A 213 8.21 15.87 0.32
CA GLU A 213 7.12 16.77 0.70
C GLU A 213 7.21 17.13 2.18
N GLU A 214 6.99 18.42 2.49
CA GLU A 214 6.85 18.85 3.87
C GLU A 214 5.64 18.16 4.52
N SER A 215 5.87 17.52 5.64
CA SER A 215 4.83 16.84 6.38
C SER A 215 4.67 17.41 7.79
N ARG A 216 3.45 17.50 8.27
CA ARG A 216 3.17 17.87 9.65
C ARG A 216 3.61 16.75 10.59
N TRP A 217 3.94 17.09 11.84
CA TRP A 217 4.43 16.13 12.84
C TRP A 217 3.55 14.88 13.03
N PHE A 218 2.23 14.99 12.76
CA PHE A 218 1.26 13.89 12.86
C PHE A 218 1.05 13.13 11.55
N GLN A 219 1.67 13.56 10.44
CA GLN A 219 1.62 12.88 9.13
C GLN A 219 2.86 12.01 8.93
N ARG A 220 2.82 11.11 7.95
CA ARG A 220 4.00 10.41 7.48
C ARG A 220 4.96 11.38 6.82
N ARG A 221 6.25 11.12 6.93
CA ARG A 221 7.26 11.87 6.20
C ARG A 221 7.06 11.72 4.69
N GLY A 222 7.40 12.74 3.93
CA GLY A 222 7.36 12.68 2.47
C GLY A 222 8.32 11.61 1.92
N LEU A 223 7.91 10.93 0.87
CA LEU A 223 8.77 10.00 0.13
C LEU A 223 9.68 10.79 -0.82
N ARG A 224 10.79 10.19 -1.24
CA ARG A 224 11.72 10.80 -2.19
C ARG A 224 11.05 11.04 -3.53
N GLN A 225 11.17 12.26 -4.02
CA GLN A 225 10.67 12.71 -5.32
C GLN A 225 11.77 13.50 -6.03
N VAL A 226 11.82 13.39 -7.34
CA VAL A 226 12.77 14.13 -8.17
C VAL A 226 12.07 15.10 -9.13
N GLY A 227 10.74 15.15 -9.09
CA GLY A 227 9.94 16.04 -9.93
C GLY A 227 9.84 15.59 -11.37
N ILE A 228 9.69 14.28 -11.64
CA ILE A 228 9.43 13.72 -12.97
C ILE A 228 8.08 13.01 -13.04
N GLY A 229 7.49 13.00 -14.24
CA GLY A 229 6.27 12.25 -14.54
C GLY A 229 6.37 11.52 -15.88
N THR A 230 5.54 10.49 -16.08
CA THR A 230 5.50 9.73 -17.34
C THR A 230 4.83 10.51 -18.45
N SER A 231 5.14 10.18 -19.71
CA SER A 231 4.39 10.66 -20.86
C SER A 231 3.03 9.94 -20.95
N ASN A 232 2.03 10.64 -21.48
CA ASN A 232 0.69 10.10 -21.69
C ASN A 232 0.12 10.48 -23.08
N SER A 233 -1.08 10.02 -23.40
CA SER A 233 -1.66 10.15 -24.73
C SER A 233 -2.12 11.58 -25.08
N ASN A 234 -2.26 12.48 -24.10
CA ASN A 234 -2.78 13.85 -24.25
C ASN A 234 -4.14 13.93 -24.99
N VAL A 235 -4.99 12.93 -24.82
CA VAL A 235 -6.32 12.88 -25.43
C VAL A 235 -7.36 13.53 -24.51
N ILE A 236 -8.27 14.28 -25.10
CA ILE A 236 -9.37 14.94 -24.41
C ILE A 236 -10.50 13.93 -24.13
N ALA A 237 -10.84 13.70 -22.86
CA ALA A 237 -11.99 12.89 -22.46
C ALA A 237 -13.31 13.66 -22.49
N ALA A 238 -13.27 14.92 -22.07
CA ALA A 238 -14.42 15.81 -22.09
C ALA A 238 -13.98 17.28 -22.11
N VAL A 239 -14.85 18.14 -22.61
CA VAL A 239 -14.68 19.60 -22.60
C VAL A 239 -15.85 20.18 -21.80
N THR A 240 -15.54 21.09 -20.88
CA THR A 240 -16.55 21.79 -20.06
C THR A 240 -17.28 22.80 -20.93
N VAL A 241 -18.60 22.87 -20.79
CA VAL A 241 -19.44 23.83 -21.52
C VAL A 241 -19.06 25.26 -21.14
N ASN A 242 -19.11 26.18 -22.09
CA ASN A 242 -18.72 27.60 -21.93
C ASN A 242 -17.30 27.80 -21.41
N SER A 243 -16.40 26.88 -21.69
CA SER A 243 -15.00 26.97 -21.31
C SER A 243 -14.14 27.46 -22.47
N PRO A 244 -12.95 28.03 -22.20
CA PRO A 244 -11.99 28.38 -23.23
C PRO A 244 -11.71 27.27 -24.26
N ALA A 245 -11.70 26.01 -23.79
CA ALA A 245 -11.52 24.87 -24.69
C ALA A 245 -12.74 24.65 -25.62
N ALA A 246 -13.96 24.88 -25.11
CA ALA A 246 -15.18 24.80 -25.92
C ALA A 246 -15.22 25.93 -26.97
N ASP A 247 -14.90 27.16 -26.57
CA ASP A 247 -14.86 28.32 -27.47
C ASP A 247 -13.78 28.18 -28.55
N ALA A 248 -12.67 27.55 -28.22
CA ALA A 248 -11.60 27.19 -29.14
C ALA A 248 -11.97 25.98 -30.05
N GLY A 249 -13.17 25.42 -29.92
CA GLY A 249 -13.66 24.31 -30.71
C GLY A 249 -12.98 22.97 -30.44
N LEU A 250 -12.40 22.78 -29.27
CA LEU A 250 -11.87 21.50 -28.85
C LEU A 250 -13.01 20.53 -28.46
N VAL A 251 -12.86 19.27 -28.82
CA VAL A 251 -13.88 18.25 -28.60
C VAL A 251 -13.27 16.97 -27.98
N LYS A 252 -14.14 16.15 -27.44
CA LYS A 252 -13.74 14.81 -26.95
C LYS A 252 -13.10 14.02 -28.10
N GLY A 253 -11.96 13.37 -27.78
CA GLY A 253 -11.19 12.57 -28.73
C GLY A 253 -10.07 13.35 -29.43
N ASP A 254 -10.04 14.67 -29.33
CA ASP A 254 -8.93 15.48 -29.84
C ASP A 254 -7.66 15.15 -29.01
N ARG A 255 -6.52 15.09 -29.72
CA ARG A 255 -5.19 14.87 -29.10
C ARG A 255 -4.36 16.14 -29.25
N LEU A 256 -3.83 16.63 -28.14
CA LEU A 256 -2.92 17.77 -28.15
C LEU A 256 -1.50 17.28 -28.48
N LEU A 257 -0.92 17.77 -29.58
CA LEU A 257 0.40 17.40 -30.05
C LEU A 257 1.48 18.36 -29.58
N GLU A 258 1.19 19.69 -29.72
CA GLU A 258 2.16 20.74 -29.44
C GLU A 258 1.49 21.93 -28.76
N ILE A 259 2.29 22.69 -27.99
CA ILE A 259 1.95 23.99 -27.43
C ILE A 259 3.05 24.99 -27.80
N ASP A 260 2.70 26.06 -28.51
CA ASP A 260 3.63 27.09 -29.06
C ASP A 260 4.85 26.45 -29.76
N GLY A 261 4.60 25.43 -30.60
CA GLY A 261 5.63 24.69 -31.34
C GLY A 261 6.47 23.72 -30.54
N LYS A 262 6.19 23.56 -29.23
CA LYS A 262 6.87 22.57 -28.37
C LYS A 262 6.02 21.33 -28.27
N LYS A 263 6.63 20.16 -28.52
CA LYS A 263 5.97 18.86 -28.41
C LYS A 263 5.45 18.63 -27.00
N LEU A 264 4.23 18.14 -26.89
CA LEU A 264 3.52 17.88 -25.64
C LEU A 264 3.57 16.37 -25.34
N TYR A 265 4.08 16.05 -24.16
CA TYR A 265 4.24 14.67 -23.70
C TYR A 265 3.30 14.31 -22.57
N SER A 266 2.79 15.31 -21.83
CA SER A 266 1.89 15.05 -20.69
C SER A 266 1.02 16.24 -20.31
N LEU A 267 -0.08 15.95 -19.61
CA LEU A 267 -0.94 16.94 -18.97
C LEU A 267 -0.18 17.83 -17.97
N LEU A 268 0.73 17.24 -17.19
CA LEU A 268 1.51 17.99 -16.19
C LEU A 268 2.40 19.01 -16.88
N GLN A 269 3.04 18.64 -18.01
CA GLN A 269 3.82 19.56 -18.83
C GLN A 269 2.95 20.69 -19.38
N PHE A 270 1.75 20.37 -19.90
CA PHE A 270 0.80 21.36 -20.38
C PHE A 270 0.41 22.38 -19.30
N SER A 271 0.04 21.89 -18.13
CA SER A 271 -0.35 22.71 -16.99
C SER A 271 0.81 23.57 -16.47
N GLN A 272 2.04 23.03 -16.45
CA GLN A 272 3.24 23.78 -16.07
C GLN A 272 3.52 24.89 -17.09
N TYR A 273 3.47 24.58 -18.39
CA TYR A 273 3.69 25.57 -19.45
C TYR A 273 2.73 26.74 -19.35
N LEU A 274 1.43 26.50 -19.18
CA LEU A 274 0.44 27.57 -18.99
C LEU A 274 0.75 28.44 -17.78
N ARG A 275 1.22 27.86 -16.67
CA ARG A 275 1.63 28.63 -15.47
C ARG A 275 2.86 29.49 -15.73
N GLU A 276 3.88 28.94 -16.41
CA GLU A 276 5.12 29.65 -16.74
C GLU A 276 4.84 30.82 -17.71
N GLN A 277 3.91 30.66 -18.64
CA GLN A 277 3.41 31.69 -19.53
C GLN A 277 2.41 32.65 -18.86
N LYS A 278 2.25 32.56 -17.51
CA LYS A 278 1.35 33.44 -16.74
C LYS A 278 -0.09 33.42 -17.28
N TRP A 279 -0.54 32.27 -17.76
CA TRP A 279 -1.89 32.02 -18.27
C TRP A 279 -2.24 32.87 -19.53
N GLN A 280 -1.22 33.28 -20.27
CA GLN A 280 -1.43 33.98 -21.55
C GLN A 280 -1.99 33.05 -22.64
N THR A 281 -2.44 33.65 -23.72
CA THR A 281 -2.91 32.96 -24.93
C THR A 281 -1.78 32.10 -25.50
N VAL A 282 -2.11 30.84 -25.80
CA VAL A 282 -1.19 29.85 -26.39
C VAL A 282 -1.76 29.27 -27.68
N GLN A 283 -0.87 28.83 -28.55
CA GLN A 283 -1.24 28.14 -29.79
C GLN A 283 -1.06 26.65 -29.64
N LEU A 284 -2.11 25.87 -29.91
CA LEU A 284 -2.10 24.43 -29.82
C LEU A 284 -2.13 23.79 -31.22
N SER A 285 -1.29 22.77 -31.41
CA SER A 285 -1.43 21.82 -32.52
C SER A 285 -2.27 20.64 -32.05
N VAL A 286 -3.41 20.43 -32.65
CA VAL A 286 -4.43 19.46 -32.23
C VAL A 286 -4.76 18.50 -33.35
N GLN A 287 -4.73 17.21 -33.08
CA GLN A 287 -5.14 16.15 -33.99
C GLN A 287 -6.55 15.67 -33.63
N ASN A 288 -7.49 15.71 -34.57
CA ASN A 288 -8.82 15.14 -34.35
C ASN A 288 -8.81 13.60 -34.41
N ALA A 289 -9.93 12.96 -34.05
CA ALA A 289 -10.08 11.51 -34.10
C ALA A 289 -9.90 10.92 -35.52
N GLY A 290 -10.06 11.73 -36.56
CA GLY A 290 -9.84 11.35 -37.98
C GLY A 290 -8.38 11.46 -38.42
N GLY A 291 -7.46 11.92 -37.57
CA GLY A 291 -6.03 12.06 -37.86
C GLY A 291 -5.65 13.43 -38.48
N GLU A 292 -6.62 14.34 -38.72
CA GLU A 292 -6.36 15.66 -39.26
C GLU A 292 -5.81 16.59 -38.18
N THR A 293 -4.75 17.34 -38.51
CA THR A 293 -4.12 18.29 -37.58
C THR A 293 -4.60 19.71 -37.90
N ARG A 294 -4.96 20.44 -36.85
CA ARG A 294 -5.37 21.84 -36.92
C ARG A 294 -4.66 22.66 -35.83
N SER A 295 -4.53 23.96 -36.08
CA SER A 295 -4.04 24.90 -35.07
C SER A 295 -5.22 25.57 -34.37
N VAL A 296 -5.13 25.69 -33.06
CA VAL A 296 -6.18 26.25 -32.21
C VAL A 296 -5.53 27.22 -31.21
N THR A 297 -6.12 28.40 -31.09
CA THR A 297 -5.71 29.40 -30.12
C THR A 297 -6.53 29.26 -28.84
N LEU A 298 -5.89 29.23 -27.70
CA LEU A 298 -6.52 28.98 -26.39
C LEU A 298 -6.03 30.00 -25.34
N THR A 299 -6.96 30.68 -24.70
CA THR A 299 -6.66 31.60 -23.59
C THR A 299 -7.28 31.05 -22.31
N PRO A 300 -6.49 30.68 -21.30
CA PRO A 300 -7.03 30.22 -20.01
C PRO A 300 -7.82 31.31 -19.29
N GLU A 301 -8.96 30.94 -18.66
CA GLU A 301 -9.85 31.87 -17.94
C GLU A 301 -10.13 31.35 -16.52
N VAL A 302 -10.46 32.30 -15.63
CA VAL A 302 -10.84 31.98 -14.26
C VAL A 302 -12.30 31.51 -14.24
N PRO A 303 -12.61 30.28 -13.81
CA PRO A 303 -13.98 29.83 -13.71
C PRO A 303 -14.75 30.58 -12.62
N THR A 304 -16.07 30.66 -12.72
CA THR A 304 -16.94 31.26 -11.69
C THR A 304 -17.09 30.35 -10.48
N GLN A 305 -16.93 29.04 -10.66
CA GLN A 305 -16.91 28.05 -9.60
C GLN A 305 -15.78 27.04 -9.85
N PRO A 306 -15.04 26.60 -8.83
CA PRO A 306 -15.08 27.09 -7.44
C PRO A 306 -14.47 28.52 -7.31
N ALA A 307 -14.94 29.26 -6.30
CA ALA A 307 -14.37 30.59 -5.98
C ALA A 307 -12.86 30.46 -5.72
N ASP A 308 -12.09 31.51 -6.03
CA ASP A 308 -10.61 31.55 -5.90
C ASP A 308 -9.83 30.53 -6.75
N SER A 309 -10.43 30.02 -7.82
CA SER A 309 -9.75 29.16 -8.77
C SER A 309 -8.65 29.88 -9.53
N LYS A 310 -7.60 29.14 -9.89
CA LYS A 310 -6.62 29.60 -10.88
C LYS A 310 -7.24 29.55 -12.28
N PRO A 311 -6.69 30.31 -13.26
CA PRO A 311 -7.15 30.19 -14.63
C PRO A 311 -7.09 28.70 -15.10
N MET A 312 -8.11 28.28 -15.84
CA MET A 312 -8.28 26.93 -16.35
C MET A 312 -8.71 26.98 -17.82
N VAL A 313 -8.62 25.86 -18.49
CA VAL A 313 -9.02 25.73 -19.91
C VAL A 313 -10.30 24.91 -20.11
N GLY A 314 -10.74 24.19 -19.07
CA GLY A 314 -11.97 23.38 -19.12
C GLY A 314 -11.83 22.05 -19.88
N ILE A 315 -10.67 21.41 -19.81
CA ILE A 315 -10.38 20.10 -20.40
C ILE A 315 -10.32 19.03 -19.32
N ALA A 316 -11.06 17.95 -19.49
CA ALA A 316 -10.85 16.69 -18.79
C ALA A 316 -10.06 15.74 -19.69
N TRP A 317 -9.04 15.11 -19.14
CA TRP A 317 -8.10 14.29 -19.90
C TRP A 317 -8.45 12.81 -19.83
N ASP A 318 -8.21 12.11 -20.93
CA ASP A 318 -8.31 10.65 -20.97
C ASP A 318 -7.03 10.01 -20.46
N ASN A 319 -7.07 9.51 -19.24
CA ASN A 319 -5.96 8.81 -18.60
C ASN A 319 -6.04 7.29 -18.81
N SER A 320 -7.04 6.77 -19.52
CA SER A 320 -7.26 5.33 -19.71
C SER A 320 -6.10 4.63 -20.41
N GLY A 321 -5.34 5.35 -21.25
CA GLY A 321 -4.17 4.82 -21.94
C GLY A 321 -2.84 4.96 -21.17
N THR A 322 -2.83 5.65 -20.03
CA THR A 322 -1.60 5.90 -19.24
C THR A 322 -1.32 4.75 -18.29
N VAL A 323 -2.34 4.25 -17.61
CA VAL A 323 -2.26 3.09 -16.72
C VAL A 323 -2.83 1.89 -17.47
N ASP A 324 -1.96 0.92 -17.72
CA ASP A 324 -2.37 -0.33 -18.35
C ASP A 324 -2.90 -1.27 -17.25
N VAL A 325 -4.22 -1.28 -17.09
CA VAL A 325 -4.91 -2.18 -16.15
C VAL A 325 -5.16 -3.50 -16.88
N ARG A 326 -4.32 -4.49 -16.59
CA ARG A 326 -4.45 -5.84 -17.16
C ARG A 326 -4.81 -6.83 -16.07
N ILE A 327 -5.65 -7.80 -16.41
CA ILE A 327 -5.84 -8.97 -15.57
C ILE A 327 -4.65 -9.92 -15.81
N VAL A 328 -3.85 -10.12 -14.78
CA VAL A 328 -2.69 -11.02 -14.80
C VAL A 328 -2.94 -12.24 -13.92
N HIS A 329 -2.35 -13.36 -14.30
CA HIS A 329 -2.49 -14.67 -13.63
C HIS A 329 -1.11 -15.14 -13.11
N PRO A 330 -0.53 -14.47 -12.09
CA PRO A 330 0.78 -14.84 -11.57
C PRO A 330 0.74 -16.20 -10.89
N GLY A 331 1.76 -17.04 -11.11
CA GLY A 331 1.86 -18.34 -10.46
C GLY A 331 1.82 -18.23 -8.92
N PRO A 332 1.22 -19.21 -8.20
CA PRO A 332 1.04 -19.12 -6.74
C PRO A 332 2.36 -18.93 -5.98
N ILE A 333 3.38 -19.69 -6.34
CA ILE A 333 4.70 -19.58 -5.69
C ILE A 333 5.32 -18.19 -5.94
N ARG A 334 5.19 -17.66 -7.18
CA ARG A 334 5.68 -16.32 -7.50
C ARG A 334 5.00 -15.26 -6.65
N GLN A 335 3.70 -15.33 -6.42
CA GLN A 335 2.98 -14.38 -5.57
C GLN A 335 3.52 -14.38 -4.13
N VAL A 336 3.79 -15.56 -3.57
CA VAL A 336 4.37 -15.70 -2.23
C VAL A 336 5.80 -15.17 -2.20
N THR A 337 6.64 -15.53 -3.18
CA THR A 337 8.03 -15.04 -3.23
C THR A 337 8.12 -13.53 -3.46
N ASP A 338 7.26 -12.96 -4.30
CA ASP A 338 7.17 -11.51 -4.50
C ASP A 338 6.75 -10.80 -3.20
N SER A 339 5.82 -11.38 -2.43
CA SER A 339 5.40 -10.85 -1.12
C SER A 339 6.53 -10.91 -0.09
N LEU A 340 7.28 -12.01 -0.04
CA LEU A 340 8.48 -12.14 0.82
C LEU A 340 9.56 -11.13 0.43
N HIS A 341 9.80 -10.94 -0.86
CA HIS A 341 10.77 -9.97 -1.36
C HIS A 341 10.35 -8.53 -0.98
N MET A 342 9.08 -8.18 -1.19
CA MET A 342 8.55 -6.87 -0.79
C MET A 342 8.70 -6.63 0.72
N MET A 343 8.41 -7.62 1.54
CA MET A 343 8.62 -7.54 2.98
C MET A 343 10.08 -7.33 3.35
N TRP A 344 11.00 -8.07 2.72
CA TRP A 344 12.44 -7.91 2.91
C TRP A 344 12.91 -6.50 2.56
N VAL A 345 12.49 -5.98 1.39
CA VAL A 345 12.77 -4.60 0.96
C VAL A 345 12.24 -3.59 1.97
N THR A 346 11.02 -3.78 2.47
CA THR A 346 10.43 -2.88 3.48
C THR A 346 11.23 -2.88 4.77
N ILE A 347 11.54 -4.05 5.32
CA ILE A 347 12.31 -4.17 6.57
C ILE A 347 13.70 -3.53 6.42
N THR A 348 14.40 -3.85 5.33
CA THR A 348 15.75 -3.30 5.08
C THR A 348 15.73 -1.80 4.85
N SER A 349 14.66 -1.25 4.25
CA SER A 349 14.49 0.19 4.07
C SER A 349 14.20 0.90 5.39
N VAL A 350 13.35 0.33 6.24
CA VAL A 350 13.01 0.90 7.56
C VAL A 350 14.22 0.93 8.50
N ILE A 351 15.09 -0.08 8.43
CA ILE A 351 16.28 -0.18 9.30
C ILE A 351 17.45 0.65 8.76
N SER A 352 17.50 0.92 7.46
CA SER A 352 18.61 1.62 6.83
C SER A 352 18.61 3.11 7.21
N PRO A 353 19.72 3.66 7.78
CA PRO A 353 19.82 5.08 8.08
C PRO A 353 19.83 5.98 6.83
N ASP A 354 20.23 5.43 5.68
CA ASP A 354 20.31 6.15 4.40
C ASP A 354 18.99 6.14 3.63
N SER A 355 17.93 5.58 4.21
CA SER A 355 16.59 5.52 3.61
C SER A 355 15.67 6.59 4.21
N ASN A 356 14.80 7.17 3.39
CA ASN A 356 13.74 8.05 3.88
C ASN A 356 12.51 7.27 4.38
N ILE A 357 12.50 5.94 4.16
CA ILE A 357 11.41 5.08 4.64
C ILE A 357 11.70 4.72 6.09
N GLY A 358 10.85 5.15 7.00
CA GLY A 358 10.95 4.85 8.42
C GLY A 358 9.73 4.10 8.92
N VAL A 359 9.71 3.86 10.24
CA VAL A 359 8.62 3.19 10.94
C VAL A 359 7.27 3.90 10.75
N ASP A 360 7.29 5.21 10.53
CA ASP A 360 6.12 6.04 10.25
C ASP A 360 5.43 5.70 8.92
N HIS A 361 6.11 5.02 7.99
CA HIS A 361 5.53 4.56 6.72
C HIS A 361 4.83 3.19 6.83
N LEU A 362 4.99 2.48 7.93
CA LEU A 362 4.25 1.25 8.16
C LEU A 362 2.76 1.55 8.34
N SER A 363 1.92 0.61 7.95
CA SER A 363 0.47 0.72 8.13
C SER A 363 0.03 -0.02 9.38
N GLY A 364 -0.70 0.68 10.26
CA GLY A 364 -1.37 0.08 11.40
C GLY A 364 -2.73 -0.52 11.03
N PRO A 365 -3.50 -1.01 12.01
CA PRO A 365 -4.80 -1.61 11.76
C PRO A 365 -5.77 -0.70 11.01
N VAL A 366 -5.75 0.61 11.30
CA VAL A 366 -6.60 1.61 10.62
C VAL A 366 -6.17 1.81 9.17
N GLY A 367 -4.86 1.91 8.92
CA GLY A 367 -4.30 2.03 7.56
C GLY A 367 -4.61 0.81 6.70
N ILE A 368 -4.45 -0.39 7.26
CA ILE A 368 -4.76 -1.65 6.58
C ILE A 368 -6.26 -1.72 6.25
N ALA A 369 -7.14 -1.39 7.19
CA ALA A 369 -8.59 -1.35 6.96
C ALA A 369 -8.96 -0.33 5.88
N LYS A 370 -8.31 0.85 5.87
CA LYS A 370 -8.49 1.88 4.84
C LYS A 370 -8.04 1.39 3.46
N ILE A 371 -6.89 0.71 3.36
CA ILE A 371 -6.42 0.11 2.10
C ILE A 371 -7.44 -0.92 1.59
N GLN A 372 -7.92 -1.83 2.43
CA GLN A 372 -8.93 -2.81 2.04
C GLN A 372 -10.23 -2.14 1.57
N TYR A 373 -10.69 -1.13 2.30
CA TYR A 373 -11.88 -0.36 1.93
C TYR A 373 -11.71 0.31 0.56
N GLN A 374 -10.55 0.94 0.31
CA GLN A 374 -10.24 1.57 -0.98
C GLN A 374 -10.17 0.54 -2.11
N LEU A 375 -9.53 -0.61 -1.88
CA LEU A 375 -9.46 -1.69 -2.88
C LEU A 375 -10.86 -2.20 -3.25
N LEU A 376 -11.76 -2.35 -2.28
CA LEU A 376 -13.14 -2.79 -2.53
C LEU A 376 -13.96 -1.79 -3.35
N GLN A 377 -13.59 -0.50 -3.35
CA GLN A 377 -14.28 0.53 -4.14
C GLN A 377 -13.81 0.61 -5.60
N THR A 378 -12.71 -0.04 -5.94
CA THR A 378 -12.19 -0.04 -7.31
C THR A 378 -12.89 -1.10 -8.16
N ASP A 379 -12.79 -0.95 -9.49
CA ASP A 379 -13.18 -2.01 -10.42
C ASP A 379 -12.40 -3.29 -10.11
N ASP A 380 -13.08 -4.44 -10.17
CA ASP A 380 -12.54 -5.74 -9.75
C ASP A 380 -12.00 -5.76 -8.29
N GLY A 381 -12.55 -4.96 -7.38
CA GLY A 381 -12.09 -4.83 -5.99
C GLY A 381 -11.96 -6.17 -5.25
N TRP A 382 -12.85 -7.11 -5.48
CA TRP A 382 -12.77 -8.46 -4.90
C TRP A 382 -11.50 -9.24 -5.31
N ARG A 383 -11.02 -9.07 -6.57
CA ARG A 383 -9.77 -9.67 -7.05
C ARG A 383 -8.56 -9.02 -6.38
N ARG A 384 -8.62 -7.70 -6.19
CA ARG A 384 -7.58 -6.93 -5.47
C ARG A 384 -7.49 -7.36 -4.01
N ILE A 385 -8.64 -7.62 -3.36
CA ILE A 385 -8.68 -8.15 -2.00
C ILE A 385 -8.08 -9.56 -1.91
N LEU A 386 -8.37 -10.45 -2.85
CA LEU A 386 -7.73 -11.77 -2.89
C LEU A 386 -6.20 -11.67 -3.00
N ALA A 387 -5.71 -10.77 -3.87
CA ALA A 387 -4.26 -10.52 -3.97
C ALA A 387 -3.69 -9.89 -2.69
N PHE A 388 -4.44 -8.99 -2.04
CA PHE A 388 -4.07 -8.42 -0.76
C PHE A 388 -4.01 -9.48 0.35
N MET A 389 -4.93 -10.47 0.35
CA MET A 389 -4.89 -11.57 1.30
C MET A 389 -3.60 -12.40 1.19
N VAL A 390 -3.07 -12.61 -0.03
CA VAL A 390 -1.77 -13.27 -0.21
C VAL A 390 -0.68 -12.49 0.50
N LEU A 391 -0.53 -11.21 0.18
CA LEU A 391 0.47 -10.33 0.78
C LEU A 391 0.34 -10.26 2.31
N PHE A 392 -0.88 -10.07 2.80
CA PHE A 392 -1.14 -9.90 4.23
C PHE A 392 -0.83 -11.17 5.04
N ASN A 393 -1.24 -12.34 4.55
CA ASN A 393 -0.98 -13.61 5.24
C ASN A 393 0.51 -14.01 5.21
N VAL A 394 1.22 -13.71 4.12
CA VAL A 394 2.69 -13.90 4.07
C VAL A 394 3.35 -12.99 5.11
N ASN A 395 2.98 -11.71 5.17
CA ASN A 395 3.52 -10.77 6.13
C ASN A 395 3.22 -11.20 7.57
N LEU A 396 1.98 -11.62 7.85
CA LEU A 396 1.57 -12.12 9.17
C LEU A 396 2.38 -13.34 9.59
N ALA A 397 2.57 -14.31 8.68
CA ALA A 397 3.36 -15.50 8.96
C ALA A 397 4.83 -15.17 9.28
N VAL A 398 5.46 -14.29 8.50
CA VAL A 398 6.87 -13.91 8.71
C VAL A 398 7.04 -13.08 9.98
N LEU A 399 6.16 -12.09 10.22
CA LEU A 399 6.22 -11.27 11.44
C LEU A 399 6.07 -12.11 12.70
N ASN A 400 5.12 -13.05 12.72
CA ASN A 400 4.92 -13.95 13.87
C ASN A 400 6.08 -14.93 14.05
N MET A 401 6.90 -15.20 13.04
CA MET A 401 8.11 -16.02 13.18
C MET A 401 9.32 -15.22 13.71
N MET A 402 9.22 -13.90 13.89
CA MET A 402 10.32 -13.10 14.45
C MET A 402 10.57 -13.46 15.93
N PRO A 403 11.82 -13.42 16.42
CA PRO A 403 12.19 -13.88 17.76
C PRO A 403 11.82 -12.86 18.88
N PHE A 404 10.64 -12.26 18.78
CA PHE A 404 10.12 -11.37 19.82
C PHE A 404 9.28 -12.16 20.83
N PRO A 405 9.49 -11.97 22.15
CA PRO A 405 8.87 -12.78 23.20
C PRO A 405 7.32 -12.77 23.23
N VAL A 406 6.69 -11.88 22.51
CA VAL A 406 5.22 -11.72 22.43
C VAL A 406 4.63 -12.38 21.16
N LEU A 407 5.50 -12.81 20.24
CA LEU A 407 5.12 -13.46 18.98
C LEU A 407 5.43 -14.97 19.07
N ASP A 408 4.85 -15.74 18.14
CA ASP A 408 5.08 -17.20 18.08
C ASP A 408 6.56 -17.56 17.95
N GLY A 409 7.34 -16.79 17.18
CA GLY A 409 8.78 -16.95 17.06
C GLY A 409 9.53 -16.76 18.37
N GLY A 410 9.00 -15.98 19.31
CA GLY A 410 9.51 -15.87 20.67
C GLY A 410 9.35 -17.17 21.44
N HIS A 411 8.21 -17.84 21.35
CA HIS A 411 7.99 -19.16 21.96
C HIS A 411 8.94 -20.21 21.36
N ILE A 412 9.17 -20.16 20.05
CA ILE A 412 10.15 -21.03 19.38
C ILE A 412 11.55 -20.76 19.93
N THR A 413 11.96 -19.51 20.01
CA THR A 413 13.27 -19.11 20.53
C THR A 413 13.47 -19.58 21.96
N LEU A 414 12.46 -19.39 22.82
CA LEU A 414 12.50 -19.86 24.22
C LEU A 414 12.59 -21.39 24.30
N ALA A 415 11.80 -22.11 23.51
CA ALA A 415 11.84 -23.58 23.49
C ALA A 415 13.18 -24.12 22.98
N VAL A 416 13.81 -23.46 22.02
CA VAL A 416 15.17 -23.78 21.55
C VAL A 416 16.20 -23.54 22.66
N LEU A 417 16.11 -22.41 23.37
CA LEU A 417 16.98 -22.12 24.51
C LEU A 417 16.79 -23.14 25.63
N GLU A 418 15.55 -23.51 25.97
CA GLU A 418 15.28 -24.58 26.97
C GLU A 418 15.92 -25.91 26.57
N LYS A 419 15.85 -26.27 25.27
CA LYS A 419 16.47 -27.49 24.75
C LYS A 419 17.99 -27.46 24.84
N ILE A 420 18.63 -26.30 24.57
CA ILE A 420 20.10 -26.13 24.60
C ILE A 420 20.60 -26.15 26.06
N PHE A 421 19.95 -25.43 26.97
CA PHE A 421 20.38 -25.31 28.37
C PHE A 421 19.91 -26.43 29.27
N GLY A 422 19.01 -27.32 28.82
CA GLY A 422 18.47 -28.43 29.57
C GLY A 422 17.60 -28.03 30.78
N ARG A 423 17.18 -26.76 30.85
CA ARG A 423 16.36 -26.22 31.92
C ARG A 423 15.44 -25.11 31.39
N PRO A 424 14.23 -24.97 31.98
CA PRO A 424 13.33 -23.90 31.61
C PRO A 424 13.90 -22.51 31.95
N VAL A 425 13.56 -21.52 31.13
CA VAL A 425 13.92 -20.12 31.38
C VAL A 425 13.19 -19.64 32.64
N ARG A 426 13.86 -18.85 33.48
CA ARG A 426 13.27 -18.30 34.72
C ARG A 426 12.05 -17.43 34.38
N ALA A 427 10.91 -17.67 35.03
CA ALA A 427 9.65 -17.02 34.78
C ALA A 427 9.70 -15.46 34.92
N LYS A 428 10.20 -14.95 36.07
CA LYS A 428 10.21 -13.51 36.36
C LYS A 428 10.94 -12.64 35.32
N PRO A 429 12.19 -12.93 34.90
CA PRO A 429 12.85 -12.16 33.84
C PRO A 429 12.10 -12.24 32.51
N LEU A 430 11.49 -13.39 32.23
CA LEU A 430 10.74 -13.59 30.99
C LEU A 430 9.44 -12.76 30.96
N GLU A 431 8.67 -12.74 32.05
CA GLU A 431 7.48 -11.90 32.20
C GLU A 431 7.80 -10.40 32.02
N ILE A 432 8.90 -9.93 32.63
CA ILE A 432 9.35 -8.54 32.44
C ILE A 432 9.67 -8.27 30.98
N LEU A 433 10.46 -9.15 30.34
CA LEU A 433 10.82 -9.00 28.93
C LEU A 433 9.59 -9.00 28.03
N GLN A 434 8.64 -9.92 28.25
CA GLN A 434 7.39 -9.99 27.51
C GLN A 434 6.55 -8.73 27.71
N THR A 435 6.42 -8.25 28.95
CA THR A 435 5.68 -7.02 29.23
C THR A 435 6.29 -5.81 28.53
N VAL A 436 7.61 -5.66 28.57
CA VAL A 436 8.31 -4.57 27.87
C VAL A 436 8.10 -4.67 26.35
N CYS A 437 8.24 -5.86 25.78
CA CYS A 437 8.00 -6.07 24.34
C CYS A 437 6.53 -5.81 23.96
N ALA A 438 5.57 -6.25 24.78
CA ALA A 438 4.15 -5.99 24.54
C ALA A 438 3.83 -4.49 24.56
N LEU A 439 4.33 -3.77 25.57
CA LEU A 439 4.16 -2.31 25.65
C LEU A 439 4.83 -1.59 24.48
N ALA A 440 6.02 -2.04 24.04
CA ALA A 440 6.70 -1.48 22.88
C ALA A 440 5.87 -1.70 21.60
N LEU A 441 5.32 -2.91 21.39
CA LEU A 441 4.47 -3.20 20.23
C LEU A 441 3.14 -2.41 20.25
N ILE A 442 2.50 -2.29 21.42
CA ILE A 442 1.29 -1.48 21.58
C ILE A 442 1.60 0.00 21.29
N SER A 443 2.72 0.51 21.81
CA SER A 443 3.16 1.90 21.55
C SER A 443 3.44 2.13 20.07
N LEU A 444 4.12 1.18 19.42
CA LEU A 444 4.36 1.22 17.98
C LEU A 444 3.04 1.20 17.19
N MET A 445 2.12 0.32 17.57
CA MET A 445 0.80 0.23 16.91
C MET A 445 0.01 1.54 17.07
N LEU A 446 0.00 2.16 18.25
CA LEU A 446 -0.64 3.44 18.49
C LEU A 446 0.03 4.58 17.70
N PHE A 447 1.36 4.60 17.66
CA PHE A 447 2.13 5.56 16.86
C PHE A 447 1.78 5.47 15.37
N VAL A 448 1.83 4.27 14.78
CA VAL A 448 1.53 4.06 13.36
C VAL A 448 0.06 4.38 13.08
N THR A 449 -0.87 3.98 13.96
CA THR A 449 -2.30 4.32 13.84
C THR A 449 -2.52 5.84 13.87
N SER A 450 -1.78 6.58 14.70
CA SER A 450 -1.87 8.05 14.73
C SER A 450 -1.46 8.67 13.39
N LYS A 451 -0.46 8.09 12.71
CA LYS A 451 -0.05 8.50 11.36
C LYS A 451 -1.10 8.15 10.30
N ASP A 452 -1.71 6.95 10.37
CA ASP A 452 -2.81 6.55 9.48
C ASP A 452 -3.97 7.54 9.52
N ILE A 453 -4.32 8.01 10.73
CA ILE A 453 -5.38 9.00 10.96
C ILE A 453 -4.93 10.39 10.49
N GLY A 454 -3.69 10.77 10.82
CA GLY A 454 -3.11 12.07 10.45
C GLY A 454 -3.10 12.32 8.95
N ASP A 455 -2.75 11.32 8.15
CA ASP A 455 -2.77 11.39 6.69
C ASP A 455 -4.20 11.58 6.13
N SER A 456 -5.21 11.17 6.89
CA SER A 456 -6.62 11.34 6.48
C SER A 456 -7.11 12.77 6.67
N PHE A 457 -6.58 13.50 7.66
CA PHE A 457 -6.90 14.92 7.89
C PHE A 457 -6.08 15.87 7.00
N GLY A 458 -4.92 15.45 6.50
CA GLY A 458 -4.04 16.31 5.71
C GLY A 458 -4.41 16.38 4.22
N ARG A 459 -5.01 15.33 3.69
CA ARG A 459 -5.57 15.33 2.35
C ARG A 459 -6.98 15.94 2.44
N GLY A 460 -7.06 17.25 2.21
CA GLY A 460 -8.34 17.87 1.92
C GLY A 460 -9.00 17.02 0.83
N SER A 461 -10.16 16.44 1.12
CA SER A 461 -11.01 15.84 0.11
C SER A 461 -11.24 16.93 -0.93
N GLY A 462 -10.50 16.91 -2.03
CA GLY A 462 -10.86 17.65 -3.22
C GLY A 462 -12.23 17.12 -3.61
N LYS A 463 -13.28 17.72 -3.05
CA LYS A 463 -14.60 17.53 -3.62
C LYS A 463 -14.42 17.86 -5.09
N ASN A 464 -14.81 16.96 -5.98
CA ASN A 464 -15.02 17.26 -7.38
C ASN A 464 -16.07 18.40 -7.41
N GLN A 465 -15.59 19.63 -7.23
CA GLN A 465 -16.44 20.80 -7.40
C GLN A 465 -16.62 20.94 -8.90
N GLU A 466 -17.87 21.03 -9.29
CA GLU A 466 -18.21 21.26 -10.69
C GLU A 466 -17.56 22.57 -11.13
N VAL A 467 -16.74 22.52 -12.18
CA VAL A 467 -16.08 23.70 -12.73
C VAL A 467 -17.08 24.38 -13.68
N ILE A 468 -17.48 25.59 -13.34
CA ILE A 468 -18.44 26.39 -14.13
C ILE A 468 -17.71 27.63 -14.60
N PHE A 469 -17.74 27.87 -15.93
CA PHE A 469 -17.23 29.09 -16.51
C PHE A 469 -18.37 30.12 -16.70
N PRO A 470 -18.06 31.41 -16.81
CA PRO A 470 -19.07 32.42 -17.13
C PRO A 470 -19.77 32.07 -18.44
N ALA A 471 -21.08 32.32 -18.53
CA ALA A 471 -21.79 32.24 -19.80
C ALA A 471 -21.36 33.45 -20.65
N ASN A 472 -20.83 33.23 -21.83
CA ASN A 472 -20.56 34.27 -22.84
C ASN A 472 -21.85 34.81 -23.43
#